data_55a41ba7d96b6ec29d53f89f483f4e1e
#
_entry.id   55a41ba7d96b6ec29d53f89f483f4e1e
#
_cell.length_a   1.000
_cell.length_b   1.000
_cell.length_c   1.000
_cell.angle_alpha   90.00
_cell.angle_beta   90.00
_cell.angle_gamma   90.00
#
_symmetry.space_group_name_H-M   'P 1'
#
loop_
_entity.id
_entity.type
_entity.pdbx_description
1 polymer ?
#
loop_
_entity_poly.entity_id
_entity_poly.type
_entity_poly.pdbx_seq_one_letter_code
_entity_poly.pdbx_strand_id
1 'polypeptide(L)'
;LKHLVLVGGGHAHVHVLRDFAAAPAAAARVTLVSSDPQLVYSGMVPGYLAGHYGFGDIAIPLAPLAAMAGMGFIQAAVTAVDAAARTVTLSNGDTLRYDALSLDCGGVVDADAVPGAREHALLVRPMAPFVQRCPALAERAQAIVMVGGGAGGVELAMAVQHRLKGRARVSLVTGGPPPLASYSTAVQERARRALRRRGITLFEDSVERIAEGHVLLGRHGGRLACDAAILATGTSAPRWLRGSGLALDDEGFVATSPTLQSLSHAEVFAAGDIASRPDAPRPRSGVFAVRAGPPLALNLRRFVAGGALQAHTPQKRSLNLLSCGERYAIATWGAWSAEGRWVWWWKDRIDRRFVRSFR
;
A
#
# COMPACT_ATOMS: atom_id res chain seq x y z
N LEU A 1 -10.58 -27.73 -16.06
CA LEU A 1 -10.35 -26.85 -14.91
C LEU A 1 -10.44 -25.39 -15.36
N LYS A 2 -11.16 -24.55 -14.64
CA LYS A 2 -11.17 -23.09 -14.84
C LYS A 2 -9.77 -22.50 -14.56
N HIS A 3 -9.39 -21.43 -15.26
CA HIS A 3 -8.16 -20.70 -14.97
C HIS A 3 -8.47 -19.48 -14.12
N LEU A 4 -8.07 -19.49 -12.85
CA LEU A 4 -8.09 -18.34 -11.96
C LEU A 4 -6.73 -17.64 -12.00
N VAL A 5 -6.72 -16.38 -12.43
CA VAL A 5 -5.52 -15.52 -12.41
C VAL A 5 -5.61 -14.54 -11.24
N LEU A 6 -4.61 -14.53 -10.37
CA LEU A 6 -4.43 -13.58 -9.29
C LEU A 6 -3.38 -12.55 -9.71
N VAL A 7 -3.75 -11.28 -9.80
CA VAL A 7 -2.85 -10.17 -10.17
C VAL A 7 -2.48 -9.36 -8.95
N GLY A 8 -1.19 -9.36 -8.63
CA GLY A 8 -0.62 -8.70 -7.48
C GLY A 8 -0.52 -9.62 -6.25
N GLY A 9 0.62 -9.53 -5.56
CA GLY A 9 0.83 -10.21 -4.28
C GLY A 9 0.44 -9.33 -3.10
N GLY A 10 -0.74 -8.69 -3.14
CA GLY A 10 -1.19 -7.77 -2.10
C GLY A 10 -1.66 -8.45 -0.82
N HIS A 11 -2.07 -7.62 0.14
CA HIS A 11 -2.47 -8.08 1.48
C HIS A 11 -3.69 -8.99 1.48
N ALA A 12 -4.61 -8.85 0.52
CA ALA A 12 -5.75 -9.75 0.39
C ALA A 12 -5.34 -11.08 -0.25
N HIS A 13 -4.49 -11.05 -1.28
CA HIS A 13 -4.07 -12.26 -1.98
C HIS A 13 -3.21 -13.19 -1.13
N VAL A 14 -2.39 -12.71 -0.18
CA VAL A 14 -1.67 -13.62 0.73
C VAL A 14 -2.62 -14.45 1.59
N HIS A 15 -3.82 -13.94 1.91
CA HIS A 15 -4.87 -14.72 2.55
C HIS A 15 -5.45 -15.78 1.61
N VAL A 16 -5.62 -15.45 0.32
CA VAL A 16 -6.06 -16.42 -0.72
C VAL A 16 -5.02 -17.53 -0.84
N LEU A 17 -3.73 -17.20 -0.94
CA LEU A 17 -2.64 -18.17 -1.01
C LEU A 17 -2.66 -19.12 0.21
N ARG A 18 -2.75 -18.58 1.40
CA ARG A 18 -2.79 -19.37 2.64
C ARG A 18 -4.05 -20.26 2.73
N ASP A 19 -5.21 -19.72 2.37
CA ASP A 19 -6.46 -20.47 2.37
C ASP A 19 -6.43 -21.64 1.38
N PHE A 20 -5.87 -21.41 0.18
CA PHE A 20 -5.75 -22.43 -0.85
C PHE A 20 -4.63 -23.42 -0.56
N ALA A 21 -3.59 -23.04 0.20
CA ALA A 21 -2.59 -23.98 0.72
C ALA A 21 -3.20 -24.95 1.72
N ALA A 22 -4.11 -24.47 2.58
CA ALA A 22 -4.82 -25.32 3.54
C ALA A 22 -5.87 -26.24 2.87
N ALA A 23 -6.52 -25.76 1.81
CA ALA A 23 -7.51 -26.52 1.03
C ALA A 23 -7.48 -26.07 -0.43
N PRO A 24 -6.86 -26.85 -1.34
CA PRO A 24 -6.72 -26.47 -2.75
C PRO A 24 -8.05 -26.21 -3.44
N ALA A 25 -8.06 -25.30 -4.42
CA ALA A 25 -9.22 -25.01 -5.27
C ALA A 25 -9.31 -26.06 -6.39
N ALA A 26 -9.80 -27.26 -6.08
CA ALA A 26 -9.80 -28.41 -6.98
C ALA A 26 -10.48 -28.15 -8.35
N ALA A 27 -11.39 -27.16 -8.44
CA ALA A 27 -12.09 -26.79 -9.65
C ALA A 27 -11.32 -25.83 -10.57
N ALA A 28 -10.12 -25.36 -10.15
CA ALA A 28 -9.37 -24.38 -10.90
C ALA A 28 -7.86 -24.68 -10.93
N ARG A 29 -7.23 -24.29 -12.04
CA ARG A 29 -5.80 -24.01 -12.09
C ARG A 29 -5.62 -22.56 -11.67
N VAL A 30 -4.73 -22.29 -10.70
CA VAL A 30 -4.50 -20.95 -10.19
C VAL A 30 -3.10 -20.47 -10.56
N THR A 31 -3.00 -19.22 -11.04
CA THR A 31 -1.72 -18.57 -11.35
C THR A 31 -1.66 -17.23 -10.64
N LEU A 32 -0.63 -17.02 -9.81
CA LEU A 32 -0.29 -15.72 -9.22
C LEU A 32 0.68 -14.99 -10.15
N VAL A 33 0.35 -13.76 -10.51
CA VAL A 33 1.23 -12.84 -11.25
C VAL A 33 1.59 -11.68 -10.32
N SER A 34 2.87 -11.43 -10.11
CA SER A 34 3.35 -10.30 -9.30
C SER A 34 4.67 -9.77 -9.86
N SER A 35 4.83 -8.44 -9.91
CA SER A 35 6.09 -7.81 -10.30
C SER A 35 7.23 -8.12 -9.32
N ASP A 36 6.88 -8.28 -8.04
CA ASP A 36 7.81 -8.55 -6.97
C ASP A 36 7.65 -10.00 -6.47
N PRO A 37 8.76 -10.71 -6.17
CA PRO A 37 8.70 -12.07 -5.64
C PRO A 37 8.28 -12.12 -4.17
N GLN A 38 8.12 -10.95 -3.54
CA GLN A 38 7.79 -10.80 -2.12
C GLN A 38 6.77 -9.70 -1.92
N LEU A 39 5.83 -9.91 -0.99
CA LEU A 39 5.02 -8.83 -0.44
C LEU A 39 5.81 -8.16 0.69
N VAL A 40 6.09 -6.87 0.54
CA VAL A 40 6.58 -6.03 1.64
C VAL A 40 5.38 -5.56 2.47
N TYR A 41 5.32 -5.96 3.73
CA TYR A 41 4.22 -5.57 4.61
C TYR A 41 4.34 -4.09 5.00
N SER A 42 3.51 -3.26 4.41
CA SER A 42 3.56 -1.79 4.51
C SER A 42 3.49 -1.27 5.94
N GLY A 43 2.76 -1.97 6.84
CA GLY A 43 2.67 -1.61 8.26
C GLY A 43 4.00 -1.65 9.01
N MET A 44 4.97 -2.44 8.54
CA MET A 44 6.30 -2.55 9.16
C MET A 44 7.39 -1.73 8.46
N VAL A 45 7.11 -1.12 7.30
CA VAL A 45 8.10 -0.32 6.55
C VAL A 45 8.67 0.84 7.38
N PRO A 46 7.88 1.63 8.13
CA PRO A 46 8.46 2.66 8.99
C PRO A 46 9.44 2.09 10.02
N GLY A 47 9.12 0.95 10.63
CA GLY A 47 10.02 0.27 11.57
C GLY A 47 11.29 -0.27 10.93
N TYR A 48 11.21 -0.77 9.69
CA TYR A 48 12.37 -1.19 8.91
C TYR A 48 13.29 0.01 8.61
N LEU A 49 12.73 1.11 8.12
CA LEU A 49 13.50 2.31 7.85
C LEU A 49 14.12 2.91 9.13
N ALA A 50 13.43 2.81 10.25
CA ALA A 50 13.96 3.21 11.56
C ALA A 50 15.06 2.27 12.10
N GLY A 51 15.26 1.12 11.49
CA GLY A 51 16.26 0.13 11.90
C GLY A 51 15.80 -0.84 13.01
N HIS A 52 14.48 -0.94 13.23
CA HIS A 52 13.90 -1.87 14.23
C HIS A 52 13.72 -3.29 13.68
N TYR A 53 13.66 -3.44 12.35
CA TYR A 53 13.44 -4.70 11.64
C TYR A 53 14.49 -4.90 10.56
N GLY A 54 14.85 -6.15 10.32
CA GLY A 54 15.53 -6.57 9.10
C GLY A 54 14.54 -6.69 7.93
N PHE A 55 15.03 -6.72 6.69
CA PHE A 55 14.18 -6.90 5.51
C PHE A 55 13.39 -8.21 5.58
N GLY A 56 14.03 -9.29 6.02
CA GLY A 56 13.36 -10.57 6.25
C GLY A 56 12.17 -10.47 7.22
N ASP A 57 12.16 -9.57 8.21
CA ASP A 57 11.04 -9.44 9.16
C ASP A 57 9.77 -8.88 8.52
N ILE A 58 9.90 -8.09 7.45
CA ILE A 58 8.79 -7.34 6.83
C ILE A 58 8.32 -7.91 5.49
N ALA A 59 9.03 -8.91 4.95
CA ALA A 59 8.76 -9.50 3.64
C ALA A 59 8.09 -10.87 3.76
N ILE A 60 7.08 -11.12 2.93
CA ILE A 60 6.40 -12.42 2.79
C ILE A 60 6.76 -12.96 1.40
N PRO A 61 7.44 -14.12 1.30
CA PRO A 61 7.86 -14.69 0.03
C PRO A 61 6.63 -15.27 -0.71
N LEU A 62 6.33 -14.73 -1.91
CA LEU A 62 5.13 -15.10 -2.67
C LEU A 62 5.29 -16.41 -3.42
N ALA A 63 6.44 -16.68 -4.05
CA ALA A 63 6.64 -17.89 -4.84
C ALA A 63 6.58 -19.17 -3.98
N PRO A 64 7.26 -19.26 -2.81
CA PRO A 64 7.09 -20.41 -1.91
C PRO A 64 5.64 -20.56 -1.41
N LEU A 65 4.99 -19.47 -1.04
CA LEU A 65 3.60 -19.51 -0.57
C LEU A 65 2.64 -19.98 -1.67
N ALA A 66 2.83 -19.54 -2.92
CA ALA A 66 2.08 -20.02 -4.09
C ALA A 66 2.33 -21.51 -4.35
N ALA A 67 3.59 -21.96 -4.26
CA ALA A 67 3.94 -23.37 -4.44
C ALA A 67 3.28 -24.27 -3.37
N MET A 68 3.25 -23.85 -2.11
CA MET A 68 2.53 -24.55 -1.04
C MET A 68 1.02 -24.66 -1.33
N ALA A 69 0.46 -23.68 -2.02
CA ALA A 69 -0.95 -23.66 -2.44
C ALA A 69 -1.20 -24.43 -3.76
N GLY A 70 -0.19 -25.05 -4.35
CA GLY A 70 -0.30 -25.74 -5.64
C GLY A 70 -0.53 -24.81 -6.82
N MET A 71 -0.10 -23.53 -6.72
CA MET A 71 -0.32 -22.49 -7.72
C MET A 71 0.95 -22.24 -8.55
N GLY A 72 0.76 -21.84 -9.83
CA GLY A 72 1.81 -21.25 -10.64
C GLY A 72 2.16 -19.84 -10.15
N PHE A 73 3.44 -19.46 -10.24
CA PHE A 73 3.91 -18.11 -9.98
C PHE A 73 4.62 -17.55 -11.21
N ILE A 74 4.21 -16.36 -11.65
CA ILE A 74 4.84 -15.63 -12.76
C ILE A 74 5.31 -14.28 -12.20
N GLN A 75 6.61 -14.05 -12.25
CA GLN A 75 7.19 -12.77 -11.87
C GLN A 75 7.15 -11.81 -13.06
N ALA A 76 6.09 -11.02 -13.15
CA ALA A 76 5.90 -9.99 -14.17
C ALA A 76 4.94 -8.91 -13.66
N ALA A 77 5.06 -7.69 -14.16
CA ALA A 77 4.05 -6.66 -13.96
C ALA A 77 2.90 -6.88 -14.95
N VAL A 78 1.68 -6.53 -14.55
CA VAL A 78 0.54 -6.44 -15.47
C VAL A 78 0.54 -5.05 -16.10
N THR A 79 0.45 -5.00 -17.43
CA THR A 79 0.45 -3.78 -18.23
C THR A 79 -0.92 -3.46 -18.83
N ALA A 80 -1.79 -4.46 -18.98
CA ALA A 80 -3.16 -4.29 -19.44
C ALA A 80 -4.05 -5.43 -18.97
N VAL A 81 -5.34 -5.13 -18.87
CA VAL A 81 -6.43 -6.11 -18.73
C VAL A 81 -7.46 -5.78 -19.82
N ASP A 82 -7.92 -6.77 -20.54
CA ASP A 82 -9.09 -6.69 -21.41
C ASP A 82 -10.17 -7.60 -20.82
N ALA A 83 -11.15 -6.97 -20.18
CA ALA A 83 -12.21 -7.71 -19.50
C ALA A 83 -13.17 -8.39 -20.47
N ALA A 84 -13.40 -7.82 -21.66
CA ALA A 84 -14.25 -8.41 -22.71
C ALA A 84 -13.60 -9.63 -23.34
N ALA A 85 -12.30 -9.56 -23.63
CA ALA A 85 -11.51 -10.67 -24.17
C ALA A 85 -11.09 -11.69 -23.10
N ARG A 86 -11.26 -11.35 -21.82
CA ARG A 86 -10.79 -12.13 -20.64
C ARG A 86 -9.30 -12.43 -20.69
N THR A 87 -8.51 -11.39 -20.90
CA THR A 87 -7.05 -11.49 -20.99
C THR A 87 -6.34 -10.51 -20.09
N VAL A 88 -5.14 -10.92 -19.66
CA VAL A 88 -4.18 -10.09 -18.91
C VAL A 88 -2.87 -10.08 -19.68
N THR A 89 -2.37 -8.89 -20.02
CA THR A 89 -1.08 -8.68 -20.68
C THR A 89 0.00 -8.39 -19.64
N LEU A 90 1.14 -9.05 -19.79
CA LEU A 90 2.28 -8.96 -18.90
C LEU A 90 3.41 -8.09 -19.49
N SER A 91 4.29 -7.59 -18.63
CA SER A 91 5.42 -6.74 -19.01
C SER A 91 6.48 -7.44 -19.88
N ASN A 92 6.49 -8.77 -19.91
CA ASN A 92 7.33 -9.59 -20.80
C ASN A 92 6.69 -9.87 -22.18
N GLY A 93 5.50 -9.31 -22.43
CA GLY A 93 4.75 -9.50 -23.69
C GLY A 93 3.78 -10.68 -23.69
N ASP A 94 3.83 -11.55 -22.69
CA ASP A 94 2.90 -12.69 -22.59
C ASP A 94 1.48 -12.23 -22.32
N THR A 95 0.52 -13.03 -22.77
CA THR A 95 -0.91 -12.82 -22.50
C THR A 95 -1.50 -14.08 -21.86
N LEU A 96 -2.17 -13.88 -20.71
CA LEU A 96 -2.88 -14.95 -20.01
C LEU A 96 -4.38 -14.82 -20.21
N ARG A 97 -5.03 -15.90 -20.63
CA ARG A 97 -6.50 -16.02 -20.60
C ARG A 97 -6.96 -16.47 -19.23
N TYR A 98 -8.12 -15.97 -18.79
CA TYR A 98 -8.71 -16.34 -17.51
C TYR A 98 -10.20 -16.69 -17.64
N ASP A 99 -10.68 -17.57 -16.76
CA ASP A 99 -12.10 -17.80 -16.49
C ASP A 99 -12.56 -17.00 -15.25
N ALA A 100 -11.61 -16.70 -14.37
CA ALA A 100 -11.79 -15.79 -13.24
C ALA A 100 -10.50 -14.97 -13.03
N LEU A 101 -10.66 -13.69 -12.69
CA LEU A 101 -9.57 -12.76 -12.41
C LEU A 101 -9.74 -12.14 -11.03
N SER A 102 -8.67 -12.01 -10.27
CA SER A 102 -8.67 -11.25 -9.02
C SER A 102 -7.53 -10.24 -9.02
N LEU A 103 -7.85 -8.98 -8.65
CA LEU A 103 -6.92 -7.86 -8.63
C LEU A 103 -6.62 -7.44 -7.18
N ASP A 104 -5.35 -7.50 -6.78
CA ASP A 104 -4.83 -6.99 -5.48
C ASP A 104 -3.39 -6.51 -5.65
N CYS A 105 -3.14 -5.70 -6.68
CA CYS A 105 -1.83 -5.11 -6.94
C CYS A 105 -1.65 -3.72 -6.29
N GLY A 106 -2.64 -3.29 -5.49
CA GLY A 106 -2.61 -2.00 -4.82
C GLY A 106 -2.76 -0.82 -5.78
N GLY A 107 -2.35 0.36 -5.31
CA GLY A 107 -2.28 1.57 -6.13
C GLY A 107 -0.85 2.06 -6.27
N VAL A 108 -0.69 3.12 -7.04
CA VAL A 108 0.59 3.76 -7.33
C VAL A 108 0.66 5.16 -6.72
N VAL A 109 1.86 5.73 -6.60
CA VAL A 109 2.04 7.16 -6.42
C VAL A 109 2.04 7.80 -7.81
N ASP A 110 1.15 8.74 -8.06
CA ASP A 110 1.15 9.49 -9.33
C ASP A 110 2.29 10.51 -9.32
N ALA A 111 3.38 10.15 -9.99
CA ALA A 111 4.54 11.02 -10.12
C ALA A 111 4.28 12.27 -10.98
N ASP A 112 3.27 12.22 -11.85
CA ASP A 112 2.94 13.34 -12.74
C ASP A 112 2.04 14.38 -12.04
N ALA A 113 1.47 14.05 -10.89
CA ALA A 113 0.72 15.00 -10.06
C ALA A 113 1.61 16.11 -9.47
N VAL A 114 2.92 15.89 -9.40
CA VAL A 114 3.91 16.89 -8.94
C VAL A 114 4.98 17.04 -10.02
N PRO A 115 5.05 18.17 -10.72
CA PRO A 115 6.05 18.41 -11.76
C PRO A 115 7.48 18.10 -11.31
N GLY A 116 8.21 17.32 -12.09
CA GLY A 116 9.59 16.88 -11.83
C GLY A 116 9.76 15.77 -10.80
N ALA A 117 8.68 15.27 -10.21
CA ALA A 117 8.76 14.19 -9.23
C ALA A 117 9.25 12.87 -9.83
N ARG A 118 8.91 12.60 -11.10
CA ARG A 118 9.32 11.39 -11.80
C ARG A 118 10.84 11.28 -11.93
N GLU A 119 11.50 12.38 -12.17
CA GLU A 119 12.94 12.49 -12.39
C GLU A 119 13.74 12.67 -11.09
N HIS A 120 13.16 13.40 -10.12
CA HIS A 120 13.90 13.92 -8.97
C HIS A 120 13.41 13.41 -7.61
N ALA A 121 12.38 12.58 -7.56
CA ALA A 121 11.89 12.03 -6.30
C ALA A 121 11.99 10.51 -6.23
N LEU A 122 12.19 9.99 -5.02
CA LEU A 122 11.97 8.59 -4.70
C LEU A 122 10.50 8.37 -4.35
N LEU A 123 9.79 7.60 -5.16
CA LEU A 123 8.38 7.29 -4.93
C LEU A 123 8.24 6.18 -3.88
N VAL A 124 7.31 6.32 -2.92
CA VAL A 124 7.08 5.28 -1.89
C VAL A 124 6.32 4.05 -2.43
N ARG A 125 5.75 4.15 -3.63
CA ARG A 125 5.13 3.02 -4.34
C ARG A 125 5.65 2.95 -5.78
N PRO A 126 5.96 1.75 -6.29
CA PRO A 126 5.87 0.42 -5.65
C PRO A 126 6.76 0.28 -4.43
N MET A 127 6.30 -0.52 -3.43
CA MET A 127 6.93 -0.57 -2.11
C MET A 127 8.31 -1.26 -2.11
N ALA A 128 8.49 -2.31 -2.91
CA ALA A 128 9.74 -3.07 -2.90
C ALA A 128 10.95 -2.25 -3.41
N PRO A 129 10.90 -1.53 -4.55
CA PRO A 129 11.97 -0.63 -4.94
C PRO A 129 12.24 0.49 -3.93
N PHE A 130 11.19 0.99 -3.28
CA PHE A 130 11.33 2.02 -2.25
C PHE A 130 12.15 1.54 -1.06
N VAL A 131 11.79 0.39 -0.45
CA VAL A 131 12.50 -0.13 0.73
C VAL A 131 13.93 -0.54 0.43
N GLN A 132 14.24 -0.90 -0.81
CA GLN A 132 15.61 -1.21 -1.25
C GLN A 132 16.48 0.04 -1.38
N ARG A 133 15.92 1.14 -1.92
CA ARG A 133 16.66 2.37 -2.25
C ARG A 133 16.73 3.36 -1.09
N CYS A 134 15.65 3.48 -0.30
CA CYS A 134 15.52 4.53 0.71
C CYS A 134 16.62 4.48 1.80
N PRO A 135 17.06 3.34 2.35
CA PRO A 135 18.13 3.32 3.34
C PRO A 135 19.45 3.92 2.84
N ALA A 136 19.89 3.51 1.65
CA ALA A 136 21.15 4.00 1.08
C ALA A 136 21.06 5.48 0.69
N LEU A 137 19.90 5.94 0.20
CA LEU A 137 19.64 7.34 -0.09
C LEU A 137 19.67 8.18 1.19
N ALA A 138 18.99 7.73 2.25
CA ALA A 138 18.97 8.41 3.52
C ALA A 138 20.38 8.52 4.15
N GLU A 139 21.21 7.49 4.04
CA GLU A 139 22.56 7.49 4.62
C GLU A 139 23.52 8.51 3.98
N ARG A 140 23.29 8.88 2.72
CA ARG A 140 24.11 9.84 1.97
C ARG A 140 23.60 11.27 2.05
N ALA A 141 22.30 11.44 2.27
CA ALA A 141 21.67 12.76 2.26
C ALA A 141 21.95 13.53 3.57
N GLN A 142 22.12 14.86 3.46
CA GLN A 142 22.18 15.80 4.59
C GLN A 142 20.86 16.58 4.75
N ALA A 143 20.05 16.65 3.70
CA ALA A 143 18.74 17.27 3.72
C ALA A 143 17.75 16.43 2.91
N ILE A 144 16.67 15.99 3.56
CA ILE A 144 15.61 15.17 2.96
C ILE A 144 14.28 15.91 3.07
N VAL A 145 13.56 16.01 1.97
CA VAL A 145 12.19 16.53 1.95
C VAL A 145 11.22 15.36 1.70
N MET A 146 10.38 15.08 2.70
CA MET A 146 9.24 14.16 2.58
C MET A 146 8.03 14.95 2.11
N VAL A 147 7.40 14.54 1.02
CA VAL A 147 6.20 15.18 0.46
C VAL A 147 5.01 14.25 0.66
N GLY A 148 4.05 14.70 1.49
CA GLY A 148 2.80 13.99 1.78
C GLY A 148 2.47 13.97 3.27
N GLY A 149 1.35 14.60 3.66
CA GLY A 149 0.88 14.75 5.05
C GLY A 149 0.03 13.60 5.57
N GLY A 150 -0.19 12.55 4.80
CA GLY A 150 -0.93 11.35 5.23
C GLY A 150 -0.12 10.47 6.21
N ALA A 151 -0.73 9.38 6.68
CA ALA A 151 -0.11 8.46 7.64
C ALA A 151 1.26 7.96 7.16
N GLY A 152 1.36 7.51 5.91
CA GLY A 152 2.63 7.03 5.35
C GLY A 152 3.74 8.08 5.37
N GLY A 153 3.46 9.30 4.89
CA GLY A 153 4.47 10.37 4.86
C GLY A 153 4.93 10.79 6.26
N VAL A 154 4.00 10.90 7.21
CA VAL A 154 4.30 11.26 8.62
C VAL A 154 5.14 10.17 9.29
N GLU A 155 4.75 8.89 9.15
CA GLU A 155 5.50 7.76 9.72
C GLU A 155 6.89 7.62 9.10
N LEU A 156 7.00 7.76 7.77
CA LEU A 156 8.26 7.64 7.04
C LEU A 156 9.22 8.79 7.38
N ALA A 157 8.73 10.03 7.48
CA ALA A 157 9.53 11.17 7.90
C ALA A 157 10.16 10.93 9.29
N MET A 158 9.35 10.47 10.26
CA MET A 158 9.83 10.16 11.60
C MET A 158 10.79 8.97 11.63
N ALA A 159 10.55 7.95 10.80
CA ALA A 159 11.42 6.78 10.69
C ALA A 159 12.79 7.13 10.12
N VAL A 160 12.81 7.88 9.03
CA VAL A 160 14.06 8.34 8.39
C VAL A 160 14.84 9.25 9.34
N GLN A 161 14.18 10.21 9.99
CA GLN A 161 14.85 11.09 10.98
C GLN A 161 15.45 10.28 12.14
N HIS A 162 14.73 9.26 12.62
CA HIS A 162 15.26 8.37 13.67
C HIS A 162 16.50 7.60 13.22
N ARG A 163 16.49 7.04 12.01
CA ARG A 163 17.64 6.34 11.41
C ARG A 163 18.87 7.25 11.31
N LEU A 164 18.65 8.49 10.93
CA LEU A 164 19.73 9.46 10.69
C LEU A 164 20.37 9.99 11.98
N LYS A 165 19.71 9.83 13.13
CA LYS A 165 20.24 10.25 14.44
C LYS A 165 20.77 11.71 14.44
N GLY A 166 20.08 12.61 13.76
CA GLY A 166 20.46 14.02 13.65
C GLY A 166 21.55 14.35 12.64
N ARG A 167 22.08 13.39 11.88
CA ARG A 167 23.10 13.64 10.84
C ARG A 167 22.57 14.39 9.62
N ALA A 168 21.25 14.37 9.41
CA ALA A 168 20.60 15.08 8.33
C ALA A 168 19.33 15.77 8.83
N ARG A 169 18.90 16.78 8.09
CA ARG A 169 17.63 17.48 8.31
C ARG A 169 16.52 16.80 7.52
N VAL A 170 15.42 16.49 8.18
CA VAL A 170 14.20 16.03 7.52
C VAL A 170 13.14 17.12 7.61
N SER A 171 12.55 17.45 6.47
CA SER A 171 11.38 18.32 6.36
C SER A 171 10.20 17.54 5.85
N LEU A 172 9.00 17.83 6.34
CA LEU A 172 7.74 17.26 5.89
C LEU A 172 6.88 18.37 5.27
N VAL A 173 6.51 18.21 4.00
CA VAL A 173 5.57 19.10 3.29
C VAL A 173 4.25 18.35 3.13
N THR A 174 3.15 18.89 3.68
CA THR A 174 1.89 18.15 3.81
C THR A 174 0.96 18.22 2.60
N GLY A 175 1.22 19.14 1.68
CA GLY A 175 0.31 19.41 0.55
C GLY A 175 -0.72 20.50 0.83
N GLY A 176 -0.61 21.18 1.99
CA GLY A 176 -1.48 22.28 2.43
C GLY A 176 -2.29 21.99 3.69
N PRO A 177 -3.04 20.88 3.78
CA PRO A 177 -3.71 20.49 5.01
C PRO A 177 -2.73 20.13 6.13
N PRO A 178 -3.18 20.13 7.42
CA PRO A 178 -2.36 19.68 8.54
C PRO A 178 -1.94 18.21 8.38
N PRO A 179 -0.83 17.78 9.05
CA PRO A 179 -0.46 16.39 9.04
C PRO A 179 -1.58 15.52 9.64
N LEU A 180 -1.86 14.38 9.02
CA LEU A 180 -2.94 13.47 9.40
C LEU A 180 -4.34 14.12 9.36
N ALA A 181 -4.61 14.97 8.35
CA ALA A 181 -5.86 15.73 8.22
C ALA A 181 -7.14 14.85 8.27
N SER A 182 -7.07 13.60 7.85
CA SER A 182 -8.19 12.64 7.91
C SER A 182 -8.42 12.03 9.30
N TYR A 183 -7.58 12.34 10.29
CA TYR A 183 -7.70 11.87 11.67
C TYR A 183 -8.26 12.97 12.58
N SER A 184 -8.65 12.58 13.81
CA SER A 184 -9.14 13.55 14.81
C SER A 184 -8.08 14.59 15.18
N THR A 185 -8.51 15.77 15.62
CA THR A 185 -7.64 16.87 16.06
C THR A 185 -6.64 16.38 17.12
N ALA A 186 -7.08 15.52 18.06
CA ALA A 186 -6.19 14.95 19.08
C ALA A 186 -5.05 14.14 18.48
N VAL A 187 -5.30 13.37 17.40
CA VAL A 187 -4.25 12.61 16.68
C VAL A 187 -3.32 13.55 15.93
N GLN A 188 -3.85 14.57 15.25
CA GLN A 188 -3.06 15.59 14.57
C GLN A 188 -2.11 16.32 15.53
N GLU A 189 -2.59 16.70 16.71
CA GLU A 189 -1.77 17.36 17.73
C GLU A 189 -0.67 16.44 18.28
N ARG A 190 -0.99 15.14 18.51
CA ARG A 190 0.03 14.15 18.91
C ARG A 190 1.11 14.01 17.83
N ALA A 191 0.71 13.94 16.56
CA ALA A 191 1.65 13.87 15.44
C ALA A 191 2.52 15.13 15.35
N ARG A 192 1.94 16.33 15.47
CA ARG A 192 2.72 17.58 15.49
C ARG A 192 3.72 17.63 16.63
N ARG A 193 3.32 17.19 17.85
CA ARG A 193 4.26 17.08 18.99
C ARG A 193 5.38 16.08 18.70
N ALA A 194 5.06 14.92 18.12
CA ALA A 194 6.05 13.92 17.77
C ALA A 194 7.03 14.43 16.70
N LEU A 195 6.56 15.09 15.66
CA LEU A 195 7.39 15.69 14.60
C LEU A 195 8.34 16.75 15.20
N ARG A 196 7.83 17.67 16.04
CA ARG A 196 8.67 18.68 16.72
C ARG A 196 9.73 18.05 17.61
N ARG A 197 9.37 17.05 18.43
CA ARG A 197 10.33 16.35 19.32
C ARG A 197 11.46 15.66 18.52
N ARG A 198 11.21 15.32 17.26
CA ARG A 198 12.18 14.72 16.33
C ARG A 198 13.01 15.75 15.59
N GLY A 199 12.75 17.04 15.74
CA GLY A 199 13.42 18.08 14.96
C GLY A 199 13.03 18.10 13.49
N ILE A 200 11.86 17.56 13.13
CA ILE A 200 11.34 17.59 11.75
C ILE A 200 10.68 18.94 11.53
N THR A 201 11.11 19.65 10.49
CA THR A 201 10.49 20.91 10.08
C THR A 201 9.23 20.60 9.29
N LEU A 202 8.10 21.15 9.74
CA LEU A 202 6.79 20.95 9.13
C LEU A 202 6.41 22.15 8.27
N PHE A 203 6.04 21.88 7.02
CA PHE A 203 5.49 22.86 6.08
C PHE A 203 4.06 22.43 5.69
N GLU A 204 3.07 23.18 6.14
CA GLU A 204 1.67 23.03 5.73
C GLU A 204 1.42 23.80 4.43
N ASP A 205 2.11 23.39 3.39
CA ASP A 205 2.13 24.03 2.08
C ASP A 205 2.01 22.99 0.96
N SER A 206 1.62 23.42 -0.23
CA SER A 206 1.63 22.62 -1.44
C SER A 206 3.04 22.57 -2.04
N VAL A 207 3.28 21.56 -2.87
CA VAL A 207 4.50 21.46 -3.67
C VAL A 207 4.16 21.88 -5.10
N GLU A 208 4.82 22.90 -5.60
CA GLU A 208 4.69 23.35 -6.98
C GLU A 208 5.51 22.46 -7.92
N ARG A 209 6.75 22.16 -7.52
CA ARG A 209 7.71 21.39 -8.33
C ARG A 209 8.77 20.73 -7.45
N ILE A 210 9.24 19.58 -7.90
CA ILE A 210 10.48 18.95 -7.42
C ILE A 210 11.51 19.07 -8.53
N ALA A 211 12.70 19.58 -8.20
CA ALA A 211 13.81 19.74 -9.14
C ALA A 211 15.09 19.20 -8.51
N GLU A 212 16.15 19.10 -9.29
CA GLU A 212 17.45 18.68 -8.79
C GLU A 212 17.90 19.60 -7.64
N GLY A 213 18.19 18.99 -6.50
CA GLY A 213 18.67 19.70 -5.32
C GLY A 213 17.63 20.54 -4.56
N HIS A 214 16.35 20.57 -4.94
CA HIS A 214 15.36 21.35 -4.20
C HIS A 214 13.88 21.00 -4.49
N VAL A 215 13.03 21.39 -3.55
CA VAL A 215 11.57 21.38 -3.67
C VAL A 215 11.05 22.82 -3.61
N LEU A 216 10.21 23.21 -4.56
CA LEU A 216 9.52 24.52 -4.59
C LEU A 216 8.15 24.40 -3.93
N LEU A 217 7.85 25.32 -3.01
CA LEU A 217 6.57 25.42 -2.32
C LEU A 217 5.60 26.33 -3.09
N GLY A 218 4.34 25.93 -3.20
CA GLY A 218 3.38 26.61 -4.06
C GLY A 218 2.74 27.85 -3.45
N ARG A 219 2.32 27.80 -2.16
CA ARG A 219 1.56 28.91 -1.56
C ARG A 219 2.45 30.08 -1.13
N HIS A 220 3.62 29.81 -0.63
CA HIS A 220 4.50 30.81 -0.03
C HIS A 220 5.75 31.08 -0.87
N GLY A 221 5.89 30.44 -2.04
CA GLY A 221 7.03 30.64 -2.96
C GLY A 221 8.37 30.23 -2.37
N GLY A 222 8.37 29.38 -1.34
CA GLY A 222 9.57 28.93 -0.65
C GLY A 222 10.36 27.91 -1.45
N ARG A 223 11.69 27.90 -1.28
CA ARG A 223 12.59 26.89 -1.85
C ARG A 223 13.24 26.10 -0.72
N LEU A 224 13.04 24.78 -0.70
CA LEU A 224 13.66 23.87 0.24
C LEU A 224 14.81 23.13 -0.45
N ALA A 225 16.04 23.48 -0.11
CA ALA A 225 17.20 22.74 -0.58
C ALA A 225 17.20 21.33 0.01
N CYS A 226 17.44 20.31 -0.82
CA CYS A 226 17.51 18.92 -0.40
C CYS A 226 18.39 18.07 -1.31
N ASP A 227 19.02 17.06 -0.73
CA ASP A 227 19.76 16.03 -1.47
C ASP A 227 18.83 14.92 -1.95
N ALA A 228 17.66 14.80 -1.33
CA ALA A 228 16.67 13.80 -1.66
C ALA A 228 15.23 14.29 -1.39
N ALA A 229 14.36 14.11 -2.35
CA ALA A 229 12.91 14.23 -2.19
C ALA A 229 12.27 12.84 -2.19
N ILE A 230 11.34 12.60 -1.24
CA ILE A 230 10.59 11.36 -1.16
C ILE A 230 9.10 11.70 -1.30
N LEU A 231 8.45 11.13 -2.31
CA LEU A 231 7.04 11.39 -2.59
C LEU A 231 6.16 10.30 -1.97
N ALA A 232 5.45 10.68 -0.92
CA ALA A 232 4.53 9.86 -0.13
C ALA A 232 3.09 10.42 -0.19
N THR A 233 2.69 10.91 -1.36
CA THR A 233 1.33 11.40 -1.62
C THR A 233 0.32 10.27 -1.67
N GLY A 234 -0.97 10.59 -1.75
CA GLY A 234 -2.05 9.62 -1.78
C GLY A 234 -1.89 8.53 -2.85
N THR A 235 -2.70 7.49 -2.73
CA THR A 235 -2.73 6.37 -3.66
C THR A 235 -3.60 6.70 -4.86
N SER A 236 -3.06 6.55 -6.06
CA SER A 236 -3.77 6.69 -7.36
C SER A 236 -3.98 5.32 -8.01
N ALA A 237 -5.00 5.21 -8.85
CA ALA A 237 -5.26 4.01 -9.60
C ALA A 237 -4.19 3.77 -10.68
N PRO A 238 -3.77 2.52 -10.92
CA PRO A 238 -2.89 2.20 -12.04
C PRO A 238 -3.51 2.63 -13.38
N ARG A 239 -2.72 3.31 -14.22
CA ARG A 239 -3.23 3.90 -15.49
C ARG A 239 -3.84 2.87 -16.45
N TRP A 240 -3.34 1.63 -16.44
CA TRP A 240 -3.83 0.56 -17.30
C TRP A 240 -5.29 0.17 -17.01
N LEU A 241 -5.84 0.49 -15.83
CA LEU A 241 -7.25 0.25 -15.52
C LEU A 241 -8.20 1.01 -16.46
N ARG A 242 -7.84 2.21 -16.92
CA ARG A 242 -8.71 3.04 -17.78
C ARG A 242 -9.05 2.37 -19.12
N GLY A 243 -8.19 1.48 -19.61
CA GLY A 243 -8.41 0.72 -20.84
C GLY A 243 -8.96 -0.69 -20.64
N SER A 244 -9.26 -1.09 -19.40
CA SER A 244 -9.57 -2.49 -19.06
C SER A 244 -11.00 -2.94 -19.41
N GLY A 245 -11.93 -2.02 -19.66
CA GLY A 245 -13.36 -2.33 -19.81
C GLY A 245 -14.10 -2.57 -18.47
N LEU A 246 -13.40 -2.50 -17.33
CA LEU A 246 -14.00 -2.65 -16.01
C LEU A 246 -14.75 -1.37 -15.60
N ALA A 247 -15.82 -1.52 -14.81
CA ALA A 247 -16.44 -0.40 -14.13
C ALA A 247 -15.47 0.20 -13.10
N LEU A 248 -15.18 1.49 -13.23
CA LEU A 248 -14.28 2.24 -12.36
C LEU A 248 -15.07 3.31 -11.62
N ASP A 249 -14.57 3.72 -10.45
CA ASP A 249 -15.05 4.93 -9.76
C ASP A 249 -14.45 6.20 -10.40
N ASP A 250 -14.85 7.37 -9.89
CA ASP A 250 -14.41 8.68 -10.40
C ASP A 250 -12.88 8.89 -10.26
N GLU A 251 -12.22 8.15 -9.37
CA GLU A 251 -10.77 8.18 -9.17
C GLU A 251 -10.03 7.11 -10.02
N GLY A 252 -10.76 6.27 -10.75
CA GLY A 252 -10.23 5.25 -11.66
C GLY A 252 -9.92 3.90 -11.01
N PHE A 253 -10.41 3.63 -9.80
CA PHE A 253 -10.29 2.34 -9.13
C PHE A 253 -11.44 1.41 -9.49
N VAL A 254 -11.22 0.11 -9.40
CA VAL A 254 -12.23 -0.89 -9.78
C VAL A 254 -13.42 -0.82 -8.83
N ALA A 255 -14.59 -0.47 -9.35
CA ALA A 255 -15.83 -0.43 -8.61
C ALA A 255 -16.34 -1.87 -8.37
N THR A 256 -16.55 -2.22 -7.08
CA THR A 256 -16.90 -3.59 -6.67
C THR A 256 -18.21 -3.64 -5.89
N SER A 257 -18.86 -4.81 -6.00
CA SER A 257 -20.06 -5.19 -5.25
C SER A 257 -19.71 -5.67 -3.83
N PRO A 258 -20.70 -5.94 -2.97
CA PRO A 258 -20.49 -6.60 -1.68
C PRO A 258 -19.79 -7.96 -1.75
N THR A 259 -19.88 -8.68 -2.85
CA THR A 259 -19.18 -9.95 -3.05
C THR A 259 -17.74 -9.79 -3.53
N LEU A 260 -17.24 -8.55 -3.63
CA LEU A 260 -15.92 -8.15 -4.14
C LEU A 260 -15.75 -8.40 -5.66
N GLN A 261 -16.84 -8.65 -6.37
CA GLN A 261 -16.85 -8.72 -7.84
C GLN A 261 -16.91 -7.31 -8.43
N SER A 262 -16.31 -7.12 -9.61
CA SER A 262 -16.50 -5.92 -10.42
C SER A 262 -17.98 -5.71 -10.73
N LEU A 263 -18.43 -4.45 -10.74
CA LEU A 263 -19.82 -4.12 -11.07
C LEU A 263 -20.17 -4.41 -12.54
N SER A 264 -19.18 -4.50 -13.43
CA SER A 264 -19.39 -4.76 -14.85
C SER A 264 -19.11 -6.21 -15.29
N HIS A 265 -18.25 -6.95 -14.57
CA HIS A 265 -17.79 -8.28 -14.98
C HIS A 265 -17.77 -9.23 -13.77
N ALA A 266 -18.73 -10.14 -13.72
CA ALA A 266 -18.94 -11.03 -12.57
C ALA A 266 -17.76 -12.00 -12.31
N GLU A 267 -16.95 -12.30 -13.31
CA GLU A 267 -15.76 -13.13 -13.23
C GLU A 267 -14.52 -12.38 -12.73
N VAL A 268 -14.59 -11.05 -12.58
CA VAL A 268 -13.48 -10.21 -12.10
C VAL A 268 -13.74 -9.78 -10.67
N PHE A 269 -12.78 -10.04 -9.79
CA PHE A 269 -12.77 -9.65 -8.38
C PHE A 269 -11.68 -8.60 -8.13
N ALA A 270 -11.89 -7.72 -7.16
CA ALA A 270 -10.85 -6.79 -6.72
C ALA A 270 -10.92 -6.54 -5.21
N ALA A 271 -9.76 -6.43 -4.58
CA ALA A 271 -9.63 -6.11 -3.16
C ALA A 271 -8.39 -5.23 -2.89
N GLY A 272 -8.25 -4.72 -1.68
CA GLY A 272 -7.18 -3.81 -1.32
C GLY A 272 -7.31 -2.42 -1.94
N ASP A 273 -6.17 -1.73 -2.12
CA ASP A 273 -6.16 -0.32 -2.54
C ASP A 273 -6.55 -0.11 -4.02
N ILE A 274 -6.61 -1.18 -4.84
CA ILE A 274 -7.08 -1.11 -6.23
C ILE A 274 -8.59 -1.10 -6.36
N ALA A 275 -9.31 -1.50 -5.30
CA ALA A 275 -10.75 -1.64 -5.30
C ALA A 275 -11.45 -0.45 -4.62
N SER A 276 -12.60 -0.10 -5.14
CA SER A 276 -13.55 0.84 -4.57
C SER A 276 -14.88 0.14 -4.25
N ARG A 277 -15.52 0.55 -3.16
CA ARG A 277 -16.85 0.07 -2.74
C ARG A 277 -17.80 1.26 -2.68
N PRO A 278 -18.49 1.60 -3.78
CA PRO A 278 -19.39 2.75 -3.82
C PRO A 278 -20.51 2.70 -2.77
N ASP A 279 -20.98 1.48 -2.43
CA ASP A 279 -22.00 1.25 -1.40
C ASP A 279 -21.47 1.37 0.04
N ALA A 280 -20.15 1.31 0.23
CA ALA A 280 -19.50 1.37 1.55
C ALA A 280 -18.14 2.08 1.43
N PRO A 281 -18.09 3.38 1.13
CA PRO A 281 -16.84 4.13 0.98
C PRO A 281 -15.94 4.03 2.21
N ARG A 282 -14.64 3.82 2.00
CA ARG A 282 -13.66 3.67 3.06
C ARG A 282 -12.29 4.19 2.64
N PRO A 283 -11.44 4.59 3.59
CA PRO A 283 -10.05 4.93 3.28
C PRO A 283 -9.28 3.75 2.70
N ARG A 284 -8.40 3.99 1.73
CA ARG A 284 -7.47 2.98 1.23
C ARG A 284 -6.36 2.77 2.25
N SER A 285 -6.38 1.62 2.90
CA SER A 285 -5.35 1.26 3.89
C SER A 285 -5.18 -0.24 4.01
N GLY A 286 -3.99 -0.67 4.41
CA GLY A 286 -3.65 -2.09 4.58
C GLY A 286 -4.62 -2.86 5.51
N VAL A 287 -5.20 -2.19 6.51
CA VAL A 287 -6.17 -2.82 7.42
C VAL A 287 -7.41 -3.33 6.67
N PHE A 288 -7.93 -2.54 5.72
CA PHE A 288 -9.09 -2.95 4.93
C PHE A 288 -8.71 -4.04 3.92
N ALA A 289 -7.52 -3.96 3.32
CA ALA A 289 -7.01 -4.99 2.42
C ALA A 289 -6.85 -6.34 3.13
N VAL A 290 -6.23 -6.36 4.31
CA VAL A 290 -6.07 -7.56 5.14
C VAL A 290 -7.43 -8.18 5.48
N ARG A 291 -8.41 -7.37 5.87
CA ARG A 291 -9.74 -7.87 6.26
C ARG A 291 -10.60 -8.32 5.07
N ALA A 292 -10.33 -7.83 3.87
CA ALA A 292 -10.97 -8.32 2.65
C ALA A 292 -10.42 -9.69 2.19
N GLY A 293 -9.25 -10.10 2.66
CA GLY A 293 -8.60 -11.35 2.24
C GLY A 293 -9.41 -12.61 2.46
N PRO A 294 -9.86 -12.95 3.69
CA PRO A 294 -10.66 -14.14 3.93
C PRO A 294 -11.96 -14.20 3.12
N PRO A 295 -12.82 -13.15 3.06
CA PRO A 295 -14.01 -13.18 2.22
C PRO A 295 -13.69 -13.28 0.72
N LEU A 296 -12.58 -12.67 0.26
CA LEU A 296 -12.12 -12.84 -1.12
C LEU A 296 -11.76 -14.30 -1.41
N ALA A 297 -10.98 -14.94 -0.56
CA ALA A 297 -10.60 -16.35 -0.72
C ALA A 297 -11.82 -17.26 -0.80
N LEU A 298 -12.79 -17.07 0.09
CA LEU A 298 -14.04 -17.82 0.11
C LEU A 298 -14.82 -17.61 -1.20
N ASN A 299 -14.97 -16.37 -1.66
CA ASN A 299 -15.74 -16.06 -2.85
C ASN A 299 -15.05 -16.54 -4.14
N LEU A 300 -13.75 -16.45 -4.24
CA LEU A 300 -13.00 -17.02 -5.37
C LEU A 300 -13.18 -18.54 -5.44
N ARG A 301 -13.05 -19.24 -4.30
CA ARG A 301 -13.28 -20.69 -4.21
C ARG A 301 -14.70 -21.08 -4.66
N ARG A 302 -15.72 -20.36 -4.16
CA ARG A 302 -17.12 -20.60 -4.51
C ARG A 302 -17.40 -20.31 -5.98
N PHE A 303 -16.86 -19.22 -6.51
CA PHE A 303 -17.05 -18.83 -7.90
C PHE A 303 -16.51 -19.90 -8.87
N VAL A 304 -15.29 -20.39 -8.65
CA VAL A 304 -14.72 -21.42 -9.54
C VAL A 304 -15.47 -22.75 -9.44
N ALA A 305 -16.05 -23.06 -8.28
CA ALA A 305 -16.87 -24.24 -8.04
C ALA A 305 -18.35 -24.07 -8.44
N GLY A 306 -18.78 -22.87 -8.89
CA GLY A 306 -20.17 -22.58 -9.25
C GLY A 306 -21.11 -22.39 -8.05
N GLY A 307 -20.58 -22.10 -6.86
CA GLY A 307 -21.35 -21.88 -5.62
C GLY A 307 -21.82 -20.45 -5.43
N ALA A 308 -22.77 -20.25 -4.50
CA ALA A 308 -23.27 -18.92 -4.15
C ALA A 308 -22.22 -18.11 -3.38
N LEU A 309 -22.05 -16.84 -3.76
CA LEU A 309 -21.11 -15.92 -3.15
C LEU A 309 -21.67 -15.29 -1.86
N GLN A 310 -20.78 -14.86 -0.99
CA GLN A 310 -21.11 -14.24 0.28
C GLN A 310 -20.75 -12.74 0.26
N ALA A 311 -21.69 -11.90 0.71
CA ALA A 311 -21.44 -10.48 0.88
C ALA A 311 -20.44 -10.23 2.02
N HIS A 312 -19.50 -9.32 1.78
CA HIS A 312 -18.57 -8.79 2.76
C HIS A 312 -18.98 -7.38 3.18
N THR A 313 -19.21 -7.20 4.47
CA THR A 313 -19.45 -5.89 5.06
C THR A 313 -18.16 -5.40 5.70
N PRO A 314 -17.51 -4.33 5.15
CA PRO A 314 -16.31 -3.76 5.74
C PRO A 314 -16.59 -3.19 7.14
N GLN A 315 -15.61 -3.25 8.02
CA GLN A 315 -15.71 -2.64 9.34
C GLN A 315 -15.86 -1.11 9.22
N LYS A 316 -16.72 -0.53 10.07
CA LYS A 316 -16.94 0.93 10.12
C LYS A 316 -15.78 1.70 10.73
N ARG A 317 -15.00 1.07 11.61
CA ARG A 317 -13.85 1.67 12.31
C ARG A 317 -12.66 0.73 12.22
N SER A 318 -11.48 1.30 12.10
CA SER A 318 -10.21 0.57 12.14
C SER A 318 -9.32 1.08 13.27
N LEU A 319 -8.61 0.16 13.90
CA LEU A 319 -7.48 0.50 14.75
C LEU A 319 -6.31 0.88 13.84
N ASN A 320 -5.80 2.11 13.99
CA ASN A 320 -4.59 2.53 13.33
C ASN A 320 -3.51 2.76 14.39
N LEU A 321 -2.32 2.22 14.14
CA LEU A 321 -1.16 2.31 15.01
C LEU A 321 -0.03 2.95 14.20
N LEU A 322 0.23 4.24 14.46
CA LEU A 322 1.14 5.09 13.68
C LEU A 322 2.50 5.15 14.38
N SER A 323 3.55 4.70 13.72
CA SER A 323 4.92 4.70 14.25
C SER A 323 5.50 6.12 14.31
N CYS A 324 6.22 6.44 15.37
CA CYS A 324 6.86 7.76 15.56
C CYS A 324 8.40 7.70 15.44
N GLY A 325 8.93 6.78 14.65
CA GLY A 325 10.37 6.62 14.39
C GLY A 325 11.11 5.79 15.44
N GLU A 326 11.06 6.16 16.72
CA GLU A 326 11.54 5.32 17.82
C GLU A 326 10.52 4.23 18.19
N ARG A 327 10.81 3.44 19.23
CA ARG A 327 9.84 2.48 19.80
C ARG A 327 8.72 3.20 20.53
N TYR A 328 7.98 4.02 19.80
CA TYR A 328 6.88 4.86 20.23
C TYR A 328 5.86 4.97 19.11
N ALA A 329 4.58 4.93 19.42
CA ALA A 329 3.51 5.00 18.42
C ALA A 329 2.29 5.74 18.97
N ILE A 330 1.44 6.18 18.03
CA ILE A 330 0.11 6.76 18.28
C ILE A 330 -0.92 5.72 17.87
N ALA A 331 -1.85 5.38 18.78
CA ALA A 331 -3.02 4.57 18.51
C ALA A 331 -4.24 5.47 18.29
N THR A 332 -5.11 5.06 17.37
CA THR A 332 -6.43 5.71 17.18
C THR A 332 -7.49 4.71 16.78
N TRP A 333 -8.69 4.85 17.36
CA TRP A 333 -9.88 4.11 17.02
C TRP A 333 -11.11 5.04 17.14
N GLY A 334 -11.64 5.50 16.03
CA GLY A 334 -12.68 6.51 16.03
C GLY A 334 -12.23 7.80 16.72
N ALA A 335 -12.94 8.23 17.77
CA ALA A 335 -12.58 9.41 18.55
C ALA A 335 -11.48 9.15 19.61
N TRP A 336 -11.23 7.88 19.95
CA TRP A 336 -10.22 7.53 20.96
C TRP A 336 -8.83 7.57 20.37
N SER A 337 -7.87 8.08 21.15
CA SER A 337 -6.45 8.04 20.81
C SER A 337 -5.57 7.94 22.05
N ALA A 338 -4.45 7.24 21.91
CA ALA A 338 -3.41 7.13 22.93
C ALA A 338 -2.03 7.14 22.24
N GLU A 339 -0.99 7.34 23.03
CA GLU A 339 0.38 7.29 22.52
C GLU A 339 1.32 6.72 23.58
N GLY A 340 2.43 6.12 23.15
CA GLY A 340 3.42 5.61 24.07
C GLY A 340 4.25 4.46 23.52
N ARG A 341 5.22 4.02 24.34
CA ARG A 341 6.03 2.83 24.02
C ARG A 341 5.19 1.55 24.05
N TRP A 342 4.20 1.45 24.93
CA TRP A 342 3.28 0.32 25.00
C TRP A 342 2.45 0.16 23.73
N VAL A 343 2.06 1.28 23.07
CA VAL A 343 1.38 1.29 21.77
C VAL A 343 2.29 0.72 20.69
N TRP A 344 3.58 1.06 20.73
CA TRP A 344 4.55 0.51 19.79
C TRP A 344 4.72 -1.00 19.97
N TRP A 345 4.82 -1.50 21.20
CA TRP A 345 4.89 -2.93 21.49
C TRP A 345 3.63 -3.67 21.05
N TRP A 346 2.47 -3.04 21.23
CA TRP A 346 1.20 -3.58 20.73
C TRP A 346 1.20 -3.70 19.21
N LYS A 347 1.61 -2.64 18.51
CA LYS A 347 1.80 -2.63 17.05
C LYS A 347 2.77 -3.73 16.61
N ASP A 348 3.97 -3.80 17.18
CA ASP A 348 5.00 -4.79 16.85
C ASP A 348 4.48 -6.22 16.97
N ARG A 349 3.72 -6.52 18.05
CA ARG A 349 3.12 -7.84 18.24
C ARG A 349 2.10 -8.19 17.16
N ILE A 350 1.23 -7.24 16.76
CA ILE A 350 0.23 -7.43 15.72
C ILE A 350 0.92 -7.66 14.36
N ASP A 351 1.86 -6.80 14.02
CA ASP A 351 2.54 -6.81 12.72
C ASP A 351 3.38 -8.09 12.54
N ARG A 352 4.18 -8.46 13.55
CA ARG A 352 4.95 -9.71 13.53
C ARG A 352 4.06 -10.94 13.45
N ARG A 353 2.92 -10.96 14.17
CA ARG A 353 1.97 -12.06 14.08
C ARG A 353 1.39 -12.19 12.68
N PHE A 354 1.08 -11.05 12.04
CA PHE A 354 0.59 -11.05 10.66
C PHE A 354 1.63 -11.67 9.71
N VAL A 355 2.84 -11.14 9.66
CA VAL A 355 3.87 -11.64 8.75
C VAL A 355 4.19 -13.11 8.99
N ARG A 356 4.33 -13.53 10.27
CA ARG A 356 4.60 -14.95 10.63
C ARG A 356 3.49 -15.91 10.20
N SER A 357 2.24 -15.43 10.07
CA SER A 357 1.13 -16.29 9.66
C SER A 357 1.15 -16.70 8.19
N PHE A 358 2.11 -16.18 7.40
CA PHE A 358 2.30 -16.49 5.98
C PHE A 358 3.70 -17.05 5.65
N ARG A 359 4.37 -17.56 6.67
CA ARG A 359 5.69 -18.23 6.55
C ARG A 359 5.65 -19.67 6.96
#